data_3fb0c1cc8f0ba229081157c8bdd90a11
#
_entry.id   3fb0c1cc8f0ba229081157c8bdd90a11
#
_cell.length_a   1.000
_cell.length_b   1.000
_cell.length_c   1.000
_cell.angle_alpha   90.00
_cell.angle_beta   90.00
_cell.angle_gamma   90.00
#
_symmetry.space_group_name_H-M   'P 1'
#
loop_
_entity.id
_entity.type
_entity.pdbx_description
1 polymer ?
#
loop_
_entity_poly.entity_id
_entity_poly.type
_entity_poly.pdbx_seq_one_letter_code
_entity_poly.pdbx_strand_id
1 'polypeptide(L)'
;MTAPRSREYFLELSRAHSELDKNEADVKIILGREAPHRAWVGFDRIGNSVAFFEAQGETVRSFSVSQVIDVTATEVAVNSTGENVSCIKVVCHESRLNEVFYVFVDELLERLLGEANPSAVLQESASDWRRLLQLASTKFSITAASGLYGELCFLEQSVASLGPGALENWQRTKFDVHDFVSSRSRVEVKTSKFQNESTVAIHGLKQLTAPLSATLTLAVAEIDSNSGEGLGDVIERLFSLGVDRDLLIAKLENVGYVIGMPDAQDYRFDIVSWRFWEITPDSPVLSVAKLSQAIADAVSNVSYKLHLAALGESDSKFDHNRLATENGE
;
A
#
# COMPACT_ATOMS: atom_id res chain seq x y z
N MET A 1 -25.63 -22.00 -1.04
CA MET A 1 -26.28 -20.74 -0.56
C MET A 1 -25.17 -19.70 -0.48
N THR A 2 -25.30 -18.59 -1.20
CA THR A 2 -24.37 -17.46 -1.08
C THR A 2 -24.53 -16.85 0.33
N ALA A 3 -23.44 -16.62 1.05
CA ALA A 3 -23.48 -15.95 2.34
C ALA A 3 -24.18 -14.58 2.22
N PRO A 4 -24.99 -14.18 3.18
CA PRO A 4 -25.59 -12.86 3.16
C PRO A 4 -24.47 -11.80 3.21
N ARG A 5 -24.59 -10.76 2.39
CA ARG A 5 -23.63 -9.65 2.39
C ARG A 5 -23.78 -8.85 3.68
N SER A 6 -22.77 -8.88 4.54
CA SER A 6 -22.79 -8.21 5.86
C SER A 6 -23.10 -6.72 5.75
N ARG A 7 -22.69 -6.06 4.66
CA ARG A 7 -22.98 -4.65 4.36
C ARG A 7 -24.47 -4.30 4.47
N GLU A 8 -25.37 -5.15 3.97
CA GLU A 8 -26.81 -4.89 4.01
C GLU A 8 -27.32 -4.86 5.44
N TYR A 9 -26.84 -5.77 6.30
CA TYR A 9 -27.19 -5.80 7.71
C TYR A 9 -26.65 -4.60 8.49
N PHE A 10 -25.42 -4.16 8.22
CA PHE A 10 -24.87 -2.95 8.82
C PHE A 10 -25.67 -1.70 8.42
N LEU A 11 -26.10 -1.60 7.16
CA LEU A 11 -26.92 -0.47 6.70
C LEU A 11 -28.31 -0.46 7.31
N GLU A 12 -28.95 -1.63 7.48
CA GLU A 12 -30.23 -1.74 8.19
C GLU A 12 -30.11 -1.29 9.66
N LEU A 13 -29.08 -1.79 10.36
CA LEU A 13 -28.82 -1.44 11.76
C LEU A 13 -28.47 0.03 11.93
N SER A 14 -27.70 0.61 11.02
CA SER A 14 -27.36 2.05 11.05
C SER A 14 -28.61 2.94 10.93
N ARG A 15 -29.62 2.53 10.17
CA ARG A 15 -30.90 3.24 10.07
C ARG A 15 -31.73 3.11 11.34
N ALA A 16 -31.75 1.92 11.95
CA ALA A 16 -32.46 1.67 13.21
C ALA A 16 -31.78 2.36 14.41
N HIS A 17 -30.46 2.43 14.42
CA HIS A 17 -29.66 3.03 15.51
C HIS A 17 -29.86 4.55 15.66
N SER A 18 -30.33 5.25 14.64
CA SER A 18 -30.70 6.67 14.74
C SER A 18 -31.93 6.92 15.60
N GLU A 19 -32.71 5.90 15.93
CA GLU A 19 -34.00 5.99 16.65
C GLU A 19 -33.93 5.39 18.07
N LEU A 20 -32.86 4.71 18.49
CA LEU A 20 -32.76 3.97 19.75
C LEU A 20 -31.89 4.66 20.81
N ASP A 21 -32.19 4.38 22.07
CA ASP A 21 -31.47 4.88 23.24
C ASP A 21 -30.02 4.34 23.26
N LYS A 22 -29.04 5.22 23.48
CA LYS A 22 -27.58 4.98 23.37
C LYS A 22 -26.99 3.94 24.34
N ASN A 23 -27.80 3.13 25.00
CA ASN A 23 -27.37 2.24 26.09
C ASN A 23 -27.22 0.77 25.71
N GLU A 24 -27.66 0.33 24.53
CA GLU A 24 -27.59 -1.07 24.11
C GLU A 24 -26.84 -1.17 22.74
N ALA A 25 -25.98 -2.20 22.62
CA ALA A 25 -25.35 -2.54 21.35
C ALA A 25 -26.34 -3.34 20.49
N ASP A 26 -26.77 -2.77 19.37
CA ASP A 26 -27.62 -3.47 18.42
C ASP A 26 -26.82 -4.47 17.61
N VAL A 27 -27.19 -5.74 17.71
CA VAL A 27 -26.58 -6.84 16.97
C VAL A 27 -27.64 -7.61 16.21
N LYS A 28 -27.37 -7.90 14.94
CA LYS A 28 -28.21 -8.72 14.08
C LYS A 28 -27.52 -10.04 13.76
N ILE A 29 -28.29 -11.15 13.85
CA ILE A 29 -27.79 -12.49 13.50
C ILE A 29 -27.62 -12.56 11.97
N ILE A 30 -26.44 -12.93 11.50
CA ILE A 30 -26.17 -13.20 10.09
C ILE A 30 -26.14 -14.71 9.82
N LEU A 31 -25.47 -15.49 10.69
CA LEU A 31 -25.47 -16.95 10.62
C LEU A 31 -26.21 -17.49 11.85
N GLY A 32 -27.32 -18.19 11.61
CA GLY A 32 -28.16 -18.74 12.65
C GLY A 32 -27.71 -20.13 13.11
N ARG A 33 -28.57 -20.80 13.94
CA ARG A 33 -28.30 -22.11 14.53
C ARG A 33 -28.13 -23.25 13.53
N GLU A 34 -28.58 -23.09 12.30
CA GLU A 34 -28.46 -24.10 11.23
C GLU A 34 -27.09 -24.08 10.55
N ALA A 35 -26.28 -23.01 10.77
CA ALA A 35 -24.92 -22.91 10.28
C ALA A 35 -23.94 -23.62 11.25
N PRO A 36 -22.77 -24.09 10.77
CA PRO A 36 -21.73 -24.67 11.63
C PRO A 36 -21.32 -23.77 12.77
N HIS A 37 -21.31 -22.46 12.52
CA HIS A 37 -20.95 -21.41 13.48
C HIS A 37 -21.97 -20.27 13.41
N ARG A 38 -22.37 -19.75 14.57
CA ARG A 38 -23.22 -18.55 14.64
C ARG A 38 -22.35 -17.30 14.45
N ALA A 39 -22.91 -16.28 13.79
CA ALA A 39 -22.26 -14.99 13.63
C ALA A 39 -23.28 -13.85 13.74
N TRP A 40 -22.81 -12.72 14.26
CA TRP A 40 -23.60 -11.50 14.43
C TRP A 40 -22.79 -10.30 13.96
N VAL A 41 -23.47 -9.27 13.48
CA VAL A 41 -22.89 -7.96 13.20
C VAL A 41 -23.69 -6.87 13.90
N GLY A 42 -23.04 -5.74 14.16
CA GLY A 42 -23.68 -4.61 14.82
C GLY A 42 -22.75 -3.43 15.04
N PHE A 43 -23.16 -2.57 15.97
CA PHE A 43 -22.38 -1.43 16.39
C PHE A 43 -22.14 -1.52 17.91
N ASP A 44 -20.95 -1.12 18.36
CA ASP A 44 -20.69 -0.97 19.77
C ASP A 44 -21.29 0.34 20.31
N ARG A 45 -21.17 0.58 21.64
CA ARG A 45 -21.75 1.74 22.33
C ARG A 45 -21.25 3.10 21.81
N ILE A 46 -20.12 3.14 21.15
CA ILE A 46 -19.53 4.36 20.59
C ILE A 46 -19.67 4.46 19.08
N GLY A 47 -20.39 3.49 18.46
CA GLY A 47 -20.73 3.50 17.04
C GLY A 47 -19.72 2.81 16.13
N ASN A 48 -18.75 2.07 16.67
CA ASN A 48 -17.84 1.27 15.84
C ASN A 48 -18.55 0.05 15.27
N SER A 49 -18.27 -0.31 14.03
CA SER A 49 -18.73 -1.55 13.41
C SER A 49 -18.08 -2.76 14.08
N VAL A 50 -18.91 -3.73 14.49
CA VAL A 50 -18.47 -4.95 15.17
C VAL A 50 -19.04 -6.20 14.51
N ALA A 51 -18.25 -7.28 14.51
CA ALA A 51 -18.71 -8.62 14.16
C ALA A 51 -18.34 -9.59 15.28
N PHE A 52 -19.21 -10.57 15.51
CA PHE A 52 -19.01 -11.64 16.52
C PHE A 52 -19.12 -12.99 15.82
N PHE A 53 -18.19 -13.88 16.13
CA PHE A 53 -18.16 -15.25 15.63
C PHE A 53 -18.12 -16.21 16.81
N GLU A 54 -19.00 -17.20 16.85
CA GLU A 54 -19.05 -18.20 17.92
C GLU A 54 -17.75 -19.00 17.98
N ALA A 55 -17.14 -19.09 19.17
CA ALA A 55 -15.81 -19.65 19.37
C ALA A 55 -15.81 -21.15 19.75
N GLN A 56 -16.94 -21.81 19.87
CA GLN A 56 -17.11 -23.25 20.18
C GLN A 56 -16.13 -23.82 21.23
N GLY A 57 -15.93 -23.08 22.34
CA GLY A 57 -15.10 -23.55 23.46
C GLY A 57 -13.59 -23.35 23.31
N GLU A 58 -13.13 -22.63 22.31
CA GLU A 58 -11.72 -22.34 22.10
C GLU A 58 -11.23 -21.14 22.92
N THR A 59 -9.98 -21.23 23.35
CA THR A 59 -9.29 -20.10 23.97
C THR A 59 -8.70 -19.20 22.88
N VAL A 60 -9.39 -18.10 22.58
CA VAL A 60 -8.89 -17.10 21.64
C VAL A 60 -7.98 -16.11 22.37
N ARG A 61 -6.76 -15.94 21.91
CA ARG A 61 -5.91 -14.85 22.38
C ARG A 61 -6.28 -13.57 21.65
N SER A 62 -6.47 -12.48 22.40
CA SER A 62 -6.68 -11.17 21.80
C SER A 62 -5.47 -10.73 20.99
N PHE A 63 -5.70 -10.19 19.78
CA PHE A 63 -4.66 -9.64 18.91
C PHE A 63 -5.24 -8.51 18.05
N SER A 64 -4.35 -7.66 17.50
CA SER A 64 -4.75 -6.64 16.54
C SER A 64 -4.42 -7.11 15.13
N VAL A 65 -5.41 -7.02 14.24
CA VAL A 65 -5.19 -7.24 12.80
C VAL A 65 -4.44 -6.06 12.20
N SER A 66 -4.75 -4.84 12.67
CA SER A 66 -4.09 -3.60 12.29
C SER A 66 -4.21 -2.58 13.43
N GLN A 67 -3.78 -1.32 13.21
CA GLN A 67 -4.03 -0.22 14.17
C GLN A 67 -5.51 0.14 14.32
N VAL A 68 -6.37 -0.35 13.43
CA VAL A 68 -7.79 0.03 13.36
C VAL A 68 -8.75 -1.15 13.49
N ILE A 69 -8.27 -2.40 13.50
CA ILE A 69 -9.10 -3.60 13.71
C ILE A 69 -8.50 -4.44 14.83
N ASP A 70 -9.28 -4.62 15.88
CA ASP A 70 -8.96 -5.46 17.02
C ASP A 70 -9.81 -6.72 17.04
N VAL A 71 -9.18 -7.81 17.49
CA VAL A 71 -9.82 -9.12 17.74
C VAL A 71 -9.69 -9.46 19.21
N THR A 72 -10.81 -9.67 19.88
CA THR A 72 -10.85 -9.98 21.31
C THR A 72 -11.82 -11.14 21.58
N ALA A 73 -11.49 -11.95 22.59
CA ALA A 73 -12.45 -12.91 23.12
C ALA A 73 -13.48 -12.20 24.00
N THR A 74 -14.74 -12.57 23.88
CA THR A 74 -15.83 -12.01 24.69
C THR A 74 -16.94 -13.04 24.90
N GLU A 75 -17.80 -12.80 25.86
CA GLU A 75 -19.08 -13.53 26.00
C GLU A 75 -20.22 -12.63 25.55
N VAL A 76 -21.14 -13.18 24.78
CA VAL A 76 -22.36 -12.51 24.31
C VAL A 76 -23.58 -13.19 24.89
N ALA A 77 -24.39 -12.42 25.58
CA ALA A 77 -25.70 -12.90 26.04
C ALA A 77 -26.71 -12.83 24.89
N VAL A 78 -27.22 -13.97 24.47
CA VAL A 78 -28.24 -14.04 23.42
C VAL A 78 -29.62 -13.84 24.05
N ASN A 79 -30.19 -12.64 23.92
CA ASN A 79 -31.44 -12.23 24.56
C ASN A 79 -32.64 -13.17 24.27
N SER A 80 -32.68 -13.79 23.09
CA SER A 80 -33.77 -14.70 22.72
C SER A 80 -33.77 -16.04 23.47
N THR A 81 -32.65 -16.46 24.06
CA THR A 81 -32.47 -17.75 24.72
C THR A 81 -31.94 -17.65 26.14
N GLY A 82 -31.44 -16.48 26.56
CA GLY A 82 -30.75 -16.31 27.85
C GLY A 82 -29.41 -17.06 27.93
N GLU A 83 -28.89 -17.54 26.81
CA GLU A 83 -27.66 -18.30 26.71
C GLU A 83 -26.47 -17.35 26.59
N ASN A 84 -25.38 -17.60 27.35
CA ASN A 84 -24.11 -16.94 27.17
C ASN A 84 -23.27 -17.74 26.16
N VAL A 85 -22.80 -17.08 25.12
CA VAL A 85 -22.02 -17.69 24.04
C VAL A 85 -20.65 -17.07 24.03
N SER A 86 -19.60 -17.89 24.08
CA SER A 86 -18.23 -17.47 23.87
C SER A 86 -18.04 -17.08 22.41
N CYS A 87 -17.58 -15.86 22.17
CA CYS A 87 -17.44 -15.29 20.85
C CYS A 87 -16.05 -14.65 20.65
N ILE A 88 -15.64 -14.63 19.41
CA ILE A 88 -14.56 -13.78 18.92
C ILE A 88 -15.21 -12.49 18.43
N LYS A 89 -14.85 -11.37 19.05
CA LYS A 89 -15.31 -10.02 18.68
C LYS A 89 -14.25 -9.37 17.80
N VAL A 90 -14.65 -8.88 16.63
CA VAL A 90 -13.84 -8.09 15.71
C VAL A 90 -14.42 -6.69 15.64
N VAL A 91 -13.61 -5.68 15.89
CA VAL A 91 -14.03 -4.26 15.94
C VAL A 91 -13.24 -3.42 14.95
N CYS A 92 -13.93 -2.60 14.17
CA CYS A 92 -13.32 -1.57 13.33
C CYS A 92 -13.44 -0.21 14.02
N HIS A 93 -12.32 0.37 14.45
CA HIS A 93 -12.28 1.67 15.17
C HIS A 93 -12.28 2.89 14.25
N GLU A 94 -12.25 2.70 12.93
CA GLU A 94 -12.18 3.78 11.95
C GLU A 94 -13.35 3.70 10.97
N SER A 95 -14.32 4.59 11.13
CA SER A 95 -15.59 4.57 10.35
C SER A 95 -15.39 4.71 8.83
N ARG A 96 -14.33 5.41 8.39
CA ARG A 96 -13.99 5.53 6.96
C ARG A 96 -13.59 4.20 6.32
N LEU A 97 -13.21 3.19 7.13
CA LEU A 97 -12.86 1.85 6.68
C LEU A 97 -14.00 0.85 6.80
N ASN A 98 -15.21 1.28 7.15
CA ASN A 98 -16.35 0.39 7.32
C ASN A 98 -16.64 -0.44 6.05
N GLU A 99 -16.56 0.13 4.86
CA GLU A 99 -16.78 -0.61 3.61
C GLU A 99 -15.74 -1.73 3.43
N VAL A 100 -14.49 -1.46 3.76
CA VAL A 100 -13.40 -2.46 3.74
C VAL A 100 -13.62 -3.51 4.82
N PHE A 101 -14.06 -3.10 6.01
CA PHE A 101 -14.40 -4.00 7.11
C PHE A 101 -15.55 -4.94 6.75
N TYR A 102 -16.57 -4.47 6.02
CA TYR A 102 -17.67 -5.32 5.57
C TYR A 102 -17.21 -6.41 4.60
N VAL A 103 -16.28 -6.08 3.69
CA VAL A 103 -15.68 -7.09 2.80
C VAL A 103 -14.88 -8.12 3.59
N PHE A 104 -14.14 -7.68 4.62
CA PHE A 104 -13.42 -8.58 5.52
C PHE A 104 -14.37 -9.52 6.26
N VAL A 105 -15.48 -9.01 6.79
CA VAL A 105 -16.50 -9.81 7.46
C VAL A 105 -17.15 -10.80 6.50
N ASP A 106 -17.44 -10.39 5.26
CA ASP A 106 -18.02 -11.28 4.24
C ASP A 106 -17.07 -12.44 3.90
N GLU A 107 -15.76 -12.19 3.76
CA GLU A 107 -14.78 -13.25 3.54
C GLU A 107 -14.73 -14.24 4.70
N LEU A 108 -14.74 -13.74 5.95
CA LEU A 108 -14.80 -14.60 7.13
C LEU A 108 -16.07 -15.45 7.17
N LEU A 109 -17.21 -14.86 6.84
CA LEU A 109 -18.49 -15.57 6.79
C LEU A 109 -18.49 -16.68 5.74
N GLU A 110 -17.93 -16.42 4.54
CA GLU A 110 -17.82 -17.43 3.49
C GLU A 110 -16.94 -18.61 3.91
N ARG A 111 -15.81 -18.34 4.56
CA ARG A 111 -14.93 -19.40 5.08
C ARG A 111 -15.57 -20.20 6.23
N LEU A 112 -16.40 -19.57 7.05
CA LEU A 112 -17.11 -20.20 8.17
C LEU A 112 -18.36 -20.99 7.77
N LEU A 113 -18.85 -20.83 6.55
CA LEU A 113 -19.88 -21.70 5.98
C LEU A 113 -19.34 -23.12 5.68
N GLY A 114 -18.02 -23.27 5.51
CA GLY A 114 -17.31 -24.54 5.63
C GLY A 114 -17.15 -24.91 7.12
N GLU A 115 -16.81 -26.15 7.43
CA GLU A 115 -16.55 -26.63 8.80
C GLU A 115 -15.20 -26.15 9.36
N ALA A 116 -14.74 -24.95 8.98
CA ALA A 116 -13.45 -24.41 9.40
C ALA A 116 -13.56 -23.77 10.81
N ASN A 117 -12.51 -23.94 11.58
CA ASN A 117 -12.39 -23.38 12.91
C ASN A 117 -12.31 -21.84 12.86
N PRO A 118 -13.20 -21.08 13.56
CA PRO A 118 -13.24 -19.62 13.51
C PRO A 118 -11.91 -18.94 13.90
N SER A 119 -11.21 -19.46 14.91
CA SER A 119 -9.89 -18.93 15.31
C SER A 119 -8.84 -19.10 14.22
N ALA A 120 -8.78 -20.26 13.57
CA ALA A 120 -7.84 -20.54 12.51
C ALA A 120 -8.11 -19.65 11.28
N VAL A 121 -9.39 -19.56 10.86
CA VAL A 121 -9.82 -18.68 9.75
C VAL A 121 -9.44 -17.24 10.00
N LEU A 122 -9.69 -16.73 11.23
CA LEU A 122 -9.32 -15.36 11.59
C LEU A 122 -7.81 -15.13 11.58
N GLN A 123 -7.00 -16.08 12.06
CA GLN A 123 -5.54 -15.96 12.08
C GLN A 123 -4.94 -15.99 10.67
N GLU A 124 -5.44 -16.87 9.80
CA GLU A 124 -5.01 -16.96 8.42
C GLU A 124 -5.38 -15.68 7.64
N SER A 125 -6.65 -15.27 7.72
CA SER A 125 -7.12 -14.03 7.08
C SER A 125 -6.45 -12.78 7.64
N ALA A 126 -6.16 -12.74 8.95
CA ALA A 126 -5.55 -11.58 9.60
C ALA A 126 -4.17 -11.21 9.02
N SER A 127 -3.41 -12.17 8.54
CA SER A 127 -2.10 -11.94 7.91
C SER A 127 -2.25 -11.15 6.60
N ASP A 128 -3.17 -11.56 5.75
CA ASP A 128 -3.42 -10.95 4.45
C ASP A 128 -4.08 -9.57 4.63
N TRP A 129 -5.08 -9.51 5.49
CA TRP A 129 -5.81 -8.30 5.79
C TRP A 129 -5.00 -7.26 6.58
N ARG A 130 -4.04 -7.69 7.42
CA ARG A 130 -3.13 -6.77 8.10
C ARG A 130 -2.36 -5.93 7.10
N ARG A 131 -1.89 -6.54 6.04
CA ARG A 131 -1.18 -5.84 4.96
C ARG A 131 -2.11 -4.83 4.27
N LEU A 132 -3.31 -5.25 3.85
CA LEU A 132 -4.29 -4.38 3.21
C LEU A 132 -4.74 -3.21 4.10
N LEU A 133 -5.02 -3.48 5.37
CA LEU A 133 -5.49 -2.46 6.32
C LEU A 133 -4.40 -1.51 6.78
N GLN A 134 -3.15 -1.94 6.87
CA GLN A 134 -2.01 -1.05 7.08
C GLN A 134 -1.86 -0.08 5.91
N LEU A 135 -2.03 -0.55 4.70
CA LEU A 135 -2.02 0.28 3.50
C LEU A 135 -3.18 1.28 3.50
N ALA A 136 -4.39 0.84 3.82
CA ALA A 136 -5.59 1.68 3.87
C ALA A 136 -5.61 2.69 5.03
N SER A 137 -4.90 2.43 6.15
CA SER A 137 -4.83 3.32 7.30
C SER A 137 -3.75 4.40 7.19
N THR A 138 -2.73 4.17 6.37
CA THR A 138 -1.69 5.17 6.09
C THR A 138 -2.21 6.15 5.05
N LYS A 139 -2.33 7.45 5.41
CA LYS A 139 -2.60 8.48 4.41
C LYS A 139 -1.49 8.47 3.37
N PHE A 140 -1.85 8.17 2.12
CA PHE A 140 -0.91 8.27 1.02
C PHE A 140 -0.66 9.74 0.72
N SER A 141 0.47 10.28 1.22
CA SER A 141 0.75 11.71 1.16
C SER A 141 0.95 12.17 -0.29
N ILE A 142 0.68 13.45 -0.56
CA ILE A 142 0.96 14.04 -1.88
C ILE A 142 2.42 13.89 -2.28
N THR A 143 3.35 13.90 -1.31
CA THR A 143 4.79 13.67 -1.57
C THR A 143 5.05 12.23 -2.01
N ALA A 144 4.44 11.24 -1.36
CA ALA A 144 4.54 9.85 -1.79
C ALA A 144 3.88 9.64 -3.16
N ALA A 145 2.71 10.26 -3.38
CA ALA A 145 2.00 10.19 -4.64
C ALA A 145 2.80 10.82 -5.79
N SER A 146 3.42 11.98 -5.57
CA SER A 146 4.25 12.62 -6.59
C SER A 146 5.50 11.79 -6.92
N GLY A 147 6.15 11.20 -5.93
CA GLY A 147 7.28 10.29 -6.14
C GLY A 147 6.87 9.09 -6.98
N LEU A 148 5.80 8.41 -6.59
CA LEU A 148 5.26 7.27 -7.33
C LEU A 148 4.84 7.65 -8.76
N TYR A 149 4.22 8.84 -8.94
CA TYR A 149 3.84 9.32 -10.26
C TYR A 149 5.05 9.45 -11.20
N GLY A 150 6.15 10.07 -10.74
CA GLY A 150 7.37 10.18 -11.52
C GLY A 150 7.95 8.82 -11.91
N GLU A 151 7.95 7.86 -10.98
CA GLU A 151 8.43 6.50 -11.26
C GLU A 151 7.54 5.75 -12.25
N LEU A 152 6.21 5.86 -12.12
CA LEU A 152 5.26 5.22 -13.06
C LEU A 152 5.38 5.83 -14.46
N CYS A 153 5.56 7.15 -14.59
CA CYS A 153 5.80 7.79 -15.88
C CYS A 153 7.14 7.35 -16.50
N PHE A 154 8.19 7.18 -15.70
CA PHE A 154 9.46 6.62 -16.17
C PHE A 154 9.30 5.15 -16.59
N LEU A 155 8.55 4.36 -15.82
CA LEU A 155 8.21 2.98 -16.16
C LEU A 155 7.44 2.91 -17.50
N GLU A 156 6.45 3.76 -17.70
CA GLU A 156 5.67 3.82 -18.94
C GLU A 156 6.58 4.05 -20.17
N GLN A 157 7.52 4.99 -20.08
CA GLN A 157 8.52 5.23 -21.14
C GLN A 157 9.41 4.00 -21.35
N SER A 158 9.81 3.32 -20.27
CA SER A 158 10.61 2.09 -20.34
C SER A 158 9.84 0.96 -21.01
N VAL A 159 8.56 0.78 -20.65
CA VAL A 159 7.68 -0.23 -21.27
C VAL A 159 7.44 0.10 -22.74
N ALA A 160 7.23 1.35 -23.10
CA ALA A 160 7.06 1.77 -24.48
C ALA A 160 8.29 1.48 -25.35
N SER A 161 9.51 1.55 -24.75
CA SER A 161 10.77 1.28 -25.46
C SER A 161 11.17 -0.19 -25.52
N LEU A 162 10.95 -0.92 -24.41
CA LEU A 162 11.50 -2.27 -24.19
C LEU A 162 10.43 -3.37 -24.17
N GLY A 163 9.15 -2.99 -24.18
CA GLY A 163 8.04 -3.90 -24.00
C GLY A 163 7.66 -4.14 -22.53
N PRO A 164 6.59 -4.95 -22.30
CA PRO A 164 6.00 -5.15 -20.97
C PRO A 164 6.94 -5.71 -19.91
N GLY A 165 7.95 -6.48 -20.31
CA GLY A 165 8.97 -7.05 -19.42
C GLY A 165 9.81 -6.00 -18.69
N ALA A 166 9.82 -4.74 -19.16
CA ALA A 166 10.49 -3.64 -18.44
C ALA A 166 9.95 -3.41 -17.01
N LEU A 167 8.75 -3.91 -16.70
CA LEU A 167 8.21 -3.90 -15.34
C LEU A 167 9.12 -4.61 -14.33
N GLU A 168 9.86 -5.64 -14.74
CA GLU A 168 10.78 -6.36 -13.86
C GLU A 168 11.93 -5.48 -13.38
N ASN A 169 12.36 -4.50 -14.18
CA ASN A 169 13.43 -3.56 -13.81
C ASN A 169 13.01 -2.61 -12.69
N TRP A 170 11.73 -2.33 -12.52
CA TRP A 170 11.22 -1.47 -11.45
C TRP A 170 11.26 -2.21 -10.12
N GLN A 171 12.18 -1.81 -9.24
CA GLN A 171 12.43 -2.45 -7.96
C GLN A 171 11.51 -1.84 -6.88
N ARG A 172 10.82 -2.70 -6.13
CA ARG A 172 9.91 -2.26 -5.07
C ARG A 172 9.89 -3.24 -3.90
N THR A 173 11.08 -3.49 -3.35
CA THR A 173 11.24 -4.20 -2.10
C THR A 173 11.91 -3.31 -1.05
N LYS A 174 11.83 -3.67 0.22
CA LYS A 174 12.45 -2.92 1.33
C LYS A 174 13.98 -2.86 1.27
N PHE A 175 14.59 -3.68 0.42
CA PHE A 175 16.04 -3.82 0.31
C PHE A 175 16.61 -3.13 -0.92
N ASP A 176 15.74 -2.64 -1.80
CA ASP A 176 16.18 -1.99 -3.03
C ASP A 176 16.71 -0.60 -2.73
N VAL A 177 17.83 -0.28 -3.37
CA VAL A 177 18.50 1.01 -3.23
C VAL A 177 18.10 1.96 -4.33
N HIS A 178 17.89 1.45 -5.54
CA HIS A 178 17.56 2.23 -6.72
C HIS A 178 16.20 1.82 -7.28
N ASP A 179 15.49 2.74 -7.90
CA ASP A 179 14.13 2.51 -8.40
C ASP A 179 14.10 1.58 -9.60
N PHE A 180 15.07 1.68 -10.51
CA PHE A 180 15.19 0.80 -11.67
C PHE A 180 16.56 0.15 -11.74
N VAL A 181 16.57 -1.14 -12.01
CA VAL A 181 17.78 -1.98 -11.97
C VAL A 181 17.81 -2.92 -13.17
N SER A 182 18.91 -2.88 -13.92
CA SER A 182 19.26 -3.90 -14.91
C SER A 182 20.68 -4.41 -14.68
N SER A 183 21.17 -5.31 -15.53
CA SER A 183 22.54 -5.82 -15.43
C SER A 183 23.58 -4.70 -15.57
N ARG A 184 23.32 -3.67 -16.39
CA ARG A 184 24.29 -2.62 -16.79
C ARG A 184 23.91 -1.22 -16.29
N SER A 185 22.70 -0.99 -15.83
CA SER A 185 22.23 0.35 -15.49
C SER A 185 21.38 0.35 -14.21
N ARG A 186 21.48 1.45 -13.48
CA ARG A 186 20.66 1.80 -12.32
C ARG A 186 20.07 3.18 -12.58
N VAL A 187 18.82 3.36 -12.19
CA VAL A 187 18.19 4.68 -12.23
C VAL A 187 17.54 4.97 -10.89
N GLU A 188 17.85 6.12 -10.35
CA GLU A 188 17.17 6.72 -9.21
C GLU A 188 16.26 7.82 -9.72
N VAL A 189 14.97 7.71 -9.50
CA VAL A 189 13.97 8.70 -9.93
C VAL A 189 13.64 9.62 -8.77
N LYS A 190 13.64 10.90 -9.03
CA LYS A 190 13.19 11.93 -8.08
C LYS A 190 12.18 12.85 -8.76
N THR A 191 11.28 13.41 -7.97
CA THR A 191 10.37 14.44 -8.43
C THR A 191 10.72 15.78 -7.79
N SER A 192 10.62 16.85 -8.57
CA SER A 192 10.75 18.23 -8.09
C SER A 192 9.54 19.04 -8.54
N LYS A 193 9.17 20.06 -7.76
CA LYS A 193 8.07 20.96 -8.16
C LYS A 193 8.57 21.91 -9.26
N PHE A 194 7.76 22.06 -10.29
CA PHE A 194 8.00 23.04 -11.36
C PHE A 194 8.11 24.45 -10.78
N GLN A 195 9.10 25.20 -11.24
CA GLN A 195 9.43 26.60 -10.90
C GLN A 195 10.06 26.89 -9.53
N ASN A 196 10.19 25.94 -8.59
CA ASN A 196 10.65 26.34 -7.25
C ASN A 196 11.79 25.53 -6.64
N GLU A 197 12.18 24.38 -7.19
CA GLU A 197 13.19 23.58 -6.50
C GLU A 197 14.29 23.11 -7.46
N SER A 198 15.42 23.82 -7.39
CA SER A 198 16.70 23.33 -7.92
C SER A 198 17.29 22.22 -7.02
N THR A 199 16.50 21.63 -6.12
CA THR A 199 16.95 20.64 -5.15
C THR A 199 16.06 19.41 -5.13
N VAL A 200 16.67 18.24 -4.88
CA VAL A 200 15.97 16.99 -4.60
C VAL A 200 16.41 16.41 -3.26
N ALA A 201 15.51 15.71 -2.57
CA ALA A 201 15.85 15.01 -1.34
C ALA A 201 16.47 13.64 -1.64
N ILE A 202 17.59 13.36 -1.02
CA ILE A 202 18.28 12.06 -1.10
C ILE A 202 18.19 11.41 0.27
N HIS A 203 17.66 10.18 0.31
CA HIS A 203 17.44 9.41 1.52
C HIS A 203 18.40 8.21 1.57
N GLY A 204 19.58 8.42 2.11
CA GLY A 204 20.63 7.43 2.27
C GLY A 204 21.82 7.67 1.37
N LEU A 205 22.98 7.24 1.86
CA LEU A 205 24.25 7.37 1.16
C LEU A 205 24.33 6.49 -0.09
N LYS A 206 23.56 5.41 -0.14
CA LYS A 206 23.63 4.41 -1.21
C LYS A 206 22.90 4.83 -2.48
N GLN A 207 21.88 5.71 -2.39
CA GLN A 207 21.06 6.11 -3.55
C GLN A 207 21.89 6.75 -4.68
N LEU A 208 22.94 7.50 -4.33
CA LEU A 208 23.84 8.12 -5.31
C LEU A 208 25.28 7.56 -5.22
N THR A 209 25.41 6.30 -4.80
CA THR A 209 26.69 5.58 -4.88
C THR A 209 26.74 4.80 -6.18
N ALA A 210 27.56 5.25 -7.12
CA ALA A 210 27.74 4.58 -8.40
C ALA A 210 28.28 3.15 -8.20
N PRO A 211 27.62 2.12 -8.74
CA PRO A 211 28.11 0.75 -8.65
C PRO A 211 29.34 0.55 -9.57
N LEU A 212 30.22 -0.39 -9.21
CA LEU A 212 31.44 -0.66 -9.98
C LEU A 212 31.16 -1.27 -11.37
N SER A 213 30.05 -1.99 -11.52
CA SER A 213 29.74 -2.79 -12.72
C SER A 213 28.58 -2.25 -13.55
N ALA A 214 28.01 -1.11 -13.19
CA ALA A 214 26.87 -0.54 -13.88
C ALA A 214 26.91 1.00 -13.81
N THR A 215 26.25 1.66 -14.75
CA THR A 215 26.04 3.11 -14.70
C THR A 215 24.94 3.44 -13.72
N LEU A 216 25.01 4.59 -13.08
CA LEU A 216 23.94 5.15 -12.25
C LEU A 216 23.46 6.46 -12.85
N THR A 217 22.18 6.58 -13.10
CA THR A 217 21.53 7.80 -13.58
C THR A 217 20.59 8.33 -12.51
N LEU A 218 20.73 9.61 -12.18
CA LEU A 218 19.71 10.36 -11.46
C LEU A 218 18.73 10.94 -12.48
N ALA A 219 17.48 10.51 -12.44
CA ALA A 219 16.38 11.02 -13.27
C ALA A 219 15.50 11.94 -12.43
N VAL A 220 15.32 13.17 -12.82
CA VAL A 220 14.48 14.13 -12.12
C VAL A 220 13.32 14.55 -13.01
N ALA A 221 12.11 14.22 -12.57
CA ALA A 221 10.86 14.70 -13.15
C ALA A 221 10.48 16.04 -12.52
N GLU A 222 10.38 17.10 -13.31
CA GLU A 222 9.75 18.35 -12.87
C GLU A 222 8.24 18.22 -13.06
N ILE A 223 7.50 18.35 -11.98
CA ILE A 223 6.05 18.14 -11.98
C ILE A 223 5.27 19.39 -11.59
N ASP A 224 4.14 19.63 -12.27
CA ASP A 224 3.06 20.47 -11.76
C ASP A 224 2.08 19.58 -11.00
N SER A 225 1.71 19.98 -9.76
CA SER A 225 0.76 19.27 -8.90
C SER A 225 -0.62 19.93 -8.82
N ASN A 226 -0.91 20.86 -9.70
CA ASN A 226 -2.20 21.58 -9.75
C ASN A 226 -3.07 21.16 -10.94
N SER A 227 -2.53 20.43 -11.89
CA SER A 227 -3.19 20.00 -13.12
C SER A 227 -2.71 18.63 -13.56
N GLY A 228 -3.29 18.10 -14.64
CA GLY A 228 -2.87 16.85 -15.23
C GLY A 228 -3.71 15.65 -14.81
N GLU A 229 -3.05 14.52 -14.63
CA GLU A 229 -3.68 13.21 -14.44
C GLU A 229 -3.36 12.60 -13.07
N GLY A 230 -4.10 11.57 -12.68
CA GLY A 230 -3.88 10.84 -11.45
C GLY A 230 -3.01 9.59 -11.64
N LEU A 231 -2.61 8.98 -10.53
CA LEU A 231 -1.87 7.71 -10.54
C LEU A 231 -2.64 6.60 -11.28
N GLY A 232 -3.98 6.57 -11.14
CA GLY A 232 -4.84 5.60 -11.80
C GLY A 232 -4.75 5.66 -13.33
N ASP A 233 -4.64 6.87 -13.89
CA ASP A 233 -4.56 7.06 -15.34
C ASP A 233 -3.27 6.46 -15.92
N VAL A 234 -2.14 6.65 -15.26
CA VAL A 234 -0.85 6.06 -15.66
C VAL A 234 -0.88 4.54 -15.53
N ILE A 235 -1.47 4.02 -14.45
CA ILE A 235 -1.61 2.58 -14.21
C ILE A 235 -2.47 1.93 -15.30
N GLU A 236 -3.58 2.55 -15.70
CA GLU A 236 -4.43 2.03 -16.78
C GLU A 236 -3.68 2.03 -18.13
N ARG A 237 -2.84 3.03 -18.40
CA ARG A 237 -1.99 3.01 -19.61
C ARG A 237 -0.95 1.89 -19.57
N LEU A 238 -0.32 1.67 -18.42
CA LEU A 238 0.59 0.53 -18.24
C LEU A 238 -0.10 -0.80 -18.48
N PHE A 239 -1.33 -0.99 -17.97
CA PHE A 239 -2.13 -2.18 -18.28
C PHE A 239 -2.44 -2.29 -19.78
N SER A 240 -2.74 -1.16 -20.42
CA SER A 240 -3.00 -1.11 -21.87
C SER A 240 -1.75 -1.45 -22.71
N LEU A 241 -0.56 -1.16 -22.19
CA LEU A 241 0.73 -1.57 -22.78
C LEU A 241 1.08 -3.04 -22.52
N GLY A 242 0.23 -3.80 -21.82
CA GLY A 242 0.35 -5.24 -21.64
C GLY A 242 1.27 -5.68 -20.51
N VAL A 243 1.58 -4.83 -19.53
CA VAL A 243 2.34 -5.25 -18.35
C VAL A 243 1.54 -6.28 -17.53
N ASP A 244 2.25 -7.15 -16.82
CA ASP A 244 1.64 -8.12 -15.91
C ASP A 244 0.89 -7.38 -14.78
N ARG A 245 -0.44 -7.58 -14.73
CA ARG A 245 -1.33 -6.88 -13.78
C ARG A 245 -1.03 -7.26 -12.34
N ASP A 246 -0.85 -8.55 -12.08
CA ASP A 246 -0.66 -9.05 -10.71
C ASP A 246 0.70 -8.59 -10.17
N LEU A 247 1.73 -8.62 -11.00
CA LEU A 247 3.06 -8.12 -10.64
C LEU A 247 3.04 -6.61 -10.40
N LEU A 248 2.38 -5.81 -11.24
CA LEU A 248 2.29 -4.37 -11.05
C LEU A 248 1.53 -4.03 -9.76
N ILE A 249 0.39 -4.68 -9.51
CA ILE A 249 -0.39 -4.50 -8.27
C ILE A 249 0.47 -4.84 -7.06
N ALA A 250 1.15 -5.97 -7.04
CA ALA A 250 2.03 -6.37 -5.94
C ALA A 250 3.16 -5.35 -5.67
N LYS A 251 3.75 -4.78 -6.73
CA LYS A 251 4.78 -3.73 -6.60
C LYS A 251 4.20 -2.41 -6.05
N LEU A 252 3.00 -2.02 -6.47
CA LEU A 252 2.28 -0.85 -5.96
C LEU A 252 1.95 -1.00 -4.47
N GLU A 253 1.46 -2.16 -4.05
CA GLU A 253 1.19 -2.46 -2.64
C GLU A 253 2.45 -2.39 -1.78
N ASN A 254 3.60 -2.83 -2.29
CA ASN A 254 4.87 -2.74 -1.58
C ASN A 254 5.30 -1.31 -1.25
N VAL A 255 4.88 -0.32 -2.06
CA VAL A 255 5.11 1.11 -1.79
C VAL A 255 3.97 1.78 -1.02
N GLY A 256 2.97 1.02 -0.63
CA GLY A 256 1.85 1.51 0.16
C GLY A 256 0.72 2.13 -0.67
N TYR A 257 0.68 1.88 -1.97
CA TYR A 257 -0.40 2.35 -2.84
C TYR A 257 -1.33 1.19 -3.23
N VAL A 258 -2.62 1.38 -3.02
CA VAL A 258 -3.68 0.47 -3.48
C VAL A 258 -4.53 1.20 -4.53
N ILE A 259 -4.79 0.55 -5.66
CA ILE A 259 -5.60 1.14 -6.73
C ILE A 259 -6.98 1.51 -6.19
N GLY A 260 -7.40 2.75 -6.45
CA GLY A 260 -8.67 3.27 -5.94
C GLY A 260 -8.62 3.83 -4.51
N MET A 261 -7.43 3.96 -3.93
CA MET A 261 -7.22 4.53 -2.60
C MET A 261 -7.79 5.95 -2.51
N PRO A 262 -8.77 6.24 -1.62
CA PRO A 262 -9.47 7.52 -1.59
C PRO A 262 -8.55 8.73 -1.46
N ASP A 263 -7.56 8.65 -0.56
CA ASP A 263 -6.64 9.75 -0.28
C ASP A 263 -5.75 10.13 -1.47
N ALA A 264 -5.61 9.26 -2.46
CA ALA A 264 -4.79 9.49 -3.65
C ALA A 264 -5.60 9.84 -4.91
N GLN A 265 -6.93 9.69 -4.86
CA GLN A 265 -7.79 9.91 -6.05
C GLN A 265 -7.84 11.37 -6.49
N ASP A 266 -7.66 12.31 -5.57
CA ASP A 266 -7.74 13.74 -5.85
C ASP A 266 -6.42 14.36 -6.31
N TYR A 267 -5.31 13.63 -6.16
CA TYR A 267 -4.01 14.13 -6.59
C TYR A 267 -3.89 14.10 -8.11
N ARG A 268 -3.44 15.23 -8.67
CA ARG A 268 -3.20 15.42 -10.11
C ARG A 268 -1.79 15.91 -10.30
N PHE A 269 -1.15 15.38 -11.35
CA PHE A 269 0.21 15.71 -11.68
C PHE A 269 0.38 15.81 -13.19
N ASP A 270 1.30 16.66 -13.62
CA ASP A 270 1.74 16.76 -15.00
C ASP A 270 3.27 16.82 -15.04
N ILE A 271 3.91 16.03 -15.92
CA ILE A 271 5.35 16.09 -16.17
C ILE A 271 5.64 17.26 -17.09
N VAL A 272 6.26 18.29 -16.55
CA VAL A 272 6.70 19.46 -17.33
C VAL A 272 7.98 19.18 -18.09
N SER A 273 8.95 18.53 -17.42
CA SER A 273 10.23 18.20 -18.04
C SER A 273 10.94 17.07 -17.32
N TRP A 274 11.86 16.43 -18.02
CA TRP A 274 12.81 15.48 -17.46
C TRP A 274 14.23 16.03 -17.55
N ARG A 275 15.03 15.75 -16.51
CA ARG A 275 16.46 16.02 -16.47
C ARG A 275 17.19 14.78 -15.98
N PHE A 276 18.29 14.44 -16.66
CA PHE A 276 19.07 13.23 -16.38
C PHE A 276 20.54 13.57 -16.17
N TRP A 277 21.17 12.98 -15.16
CA TRP A 277 22.60 13.09 -14.89
C TRP A 277 23.18 11.72 -14.66
N GLU A 278 24.28 11.41 -15.31
CA GLU A 278 25.07 10.25 -14.97
C GLU A 278 25.88 10.53 -13.70
N ILE A 279 25.68 9.71 -12.68
CA ILE A 279 26.37 9.84 -11.39
C ILE A 279 27.63 8.97 -11.42
N THR A 280 28.76 9.61 -11.32
CA THR A 280 30.08 9.01 -11.30
C THR A 280 30.74 9.18 -9.91
N PRO A 281 31.88 8.52 -9.64
CA PRO A 281 32.63 8.77 -8.40
C PRO A 281 33.01 10.23 -8.17
N ASP A 282 33.20 10.99 -9.27
CA ASP A 282 33.59 12.40 -9.23
C ASP A 282 32.40 13.36 -9.05
N SER A 283 31.16 12.89 -9.26
CA SER A 283 29.97 13.73 -9.09
C SER A 283 29.89 14.33 -7.69
N PRO A 284 29.50 15.63 -7.54
CA PRO A 284 29.48 16.32 -6.24
C PRO A 284 28.29 15.89 -5.37
N VAL A 285 28.16 14.58 -5.11
CA VAL A 285 27.12 13.96 -4.28
C VAL A 285 27.72 13.34 -3.02
N LEU A 286 26.95 13.29 -1.95
CA LEU A 286 27.34 12.55 -0.76
C LEU A 286 27.03 11.06 -0.96
N SER A 287 28.08 10.25 -1.04
CA SER A 287 27.96 8.80 -1.25
C SER A 287 28.87 8.03 -0.29
N VAL A 288 28.64 6.73 -0.14
CA VAL A 288 29.45 5.85 0.72
C VAL A 288 30.93 5.92 0.31
N ALA A 289 31.23 5.97 -1.00
CA ALA A 289 32.58 5.99 -1.52
C ALA A 289 33.39 7.25 -1.13
N LYS A 290 32.72 8.31 -0.68
CA LYS A 290 33.37 9.59 -0.25
C LYS A 290 33.60 9.68 1.25
N LEU A 291 33.17 8.68 2.02
CA LEU A 291 33.36 8.61 3.46
C LEU A 291 34.45 7.62 3.81
N SER A 292 35.19 7.88 4.90
CA SER A 292 36.02 6.83 5.47
C SER A 292 35.13 5.69 6.02
N GLN A 293 35.65 4.47 6.01
CA GLN A 293 34.89 3.32 6.54
C GLN A 293 34.37 3.57 7.95
N ALA A 294 35.21 4.16 8.82
CA ALA A 294 34.81 4.49 10.19
C ALA A 294 33.62 5.46 10.28
N ILE A 295 33.53 6.44 9.35
CA ILE A 295 32.39 7.34 9.34
C ILE A 295 31.17 6.66 8.72
N ALA A 296 31.36 5.87 7.65
CA ALA A 296 30.27 5.14 7.02
C ALA A 296 29.59 4.15 7.97
N ASP A 297 30.37 3.50 8.84
CA ASP A 297 29.86 2.56 9.86
C ASP A 297 29.21 3.28 11.06
N ALA A 298 29.61 4.52 11.35
CA ALA A 298 29.13 5.28 12.49
C ALA A 298 27.81 6.07 12.22
N VAL A 299 27.46 6.28 10.94
CA VAL A 299 26.29 7.08 10.60
C VAL A 299 25.15 6.23 10.04
N SER A 300 23.92 6.59 10.42
CA SER A 300 22.68 5.95 9.92
C SER A 300 21.65 7.01 9.60
N ASN A 301 20.65 6.65 8.78
CA ASN A 301 19.53 7.53 8.41
C ASN A 301 19.94 8.89 7.84
N VAL A 302 21.02 8.92 7.04
CA VAL A 302 21.47 10.14 6.38
C VAL A 302 20.44 10.62 5.37
N SER A 303 20.03 11.87 5.46
CA SER A 303 19.18 12.52 4.46
C SER A 303 19.75 13.91 4.19
N TYR A 304 19.76 14.31 2.92
CA TYR A 304 20.25 15.64 2.52
C TYR A 304 19.51 16.15 1.29
N LYS A 305 19.59 17.46 1.06
CA LYS A 305 19.10 18.07 -0.17
C LYS A 305 20.28 18.24 -1.14
N LEU A 306 20.12 17.73 -2.36
CA LEU A 306 21.08 17.89 -3.44
C LEU A 306 20.65 19.06 -4.32
N HIS A 307 21.52 20.05 -4.47
CA HIS A 307 21.36 21.14 -5.43
C HIS A 307 21.69 20.64 -6.84
N LEU A 308 20.70 20.56 -7.71
CA LEU A 308 20.87 20.00 -9.08
C LEU A 308 21.84 20.80 -9.93
N ALA A 309 21.94 22.13 -9.72
CA ALA A 309 22.92 22.97 -10.40
C ALA A 309 24.38 22.56 -10.14
N ALA A 310 24.66 21.89 -9.01
CA ALA A 310 26.00 21.39 -8.72
C ALA A 310 26.43 20.21 -9.62
N LEU A 311 25.45 19.51 -10.24
CA LEU A 311 25.69 18.37 -11.12
C LEU A 311 26.08 18.83 -12.55
N GLY A 312 25.99 20.13 -12.86
CA GLY A 312 26.26 20.67 -14.20
C GLY A 312 25.07 20.46 -15.17
N GLU A 313 25.41 20.40 -16.45
CA GLU A 313 24.41 20.22 -17.51
C GLU A 313 23.73 18.87 -17.42
N SER A 314 22.42 18.83 -17.71
CA SER A 314 21.60 17.62 -17.73
C SER A 314 21.25 17.24 -19.16
N ASP A 315 21.12 15.95 -19.41
CA ASP A 315 20.43 15.44 -20.58
C ASP A 315 18.92 15.62 -20.44
N SER A 316 18.24 15.89 -21.55
CA SER A 316 16.76 15.99 -21.59
C SER A 316 16.09 14.64 -21.92
N LYS A 317 16.84 13.61 -22.26
CA LYS A 317 16.35 12.28 -22.64
C LYS A 317 17.21 11.20 -22.01
N PHE A 318 16.59 10.10 -21.68
CA PHE A 318 17.24 8.88 -21.23
C PHE A 318 17.13 7.80 -22.33
N ASP A 319 18.20 7.09 -22.58
CA ASP A 319 18.17 5.92 -23.46
C ASP A 319 17.69 4.68 -22.65
N HIS A 320 16.40 4.37 -22.75
CA HIS A 320 15.80 3.25 -22.06
C HIS A 320 16.39 1.88 -22.44
N ASN A 321 17.05 1.74 -23.61
CA ASN A 321 17.75 0.50 -23.98
C ASN A 321 18.87 0.14 -22.99
N ARG A 322 19.38 1.09 -22.21
CA ARG A 322 20.35 0.84 -21.13
C ARG A 322 19.75 -0.06 -20.01
N LEU A 323 18.41 -0.12 -19.91
CA LEU A 323 17.69 -0.99 -18.99
C LEU A 323 17.29 -2.33 -19.60
N ALA A 324 17.58 -2.59 -20.87
CA ALA A 324 17.31 -3.88 -21.47
C ALA A 324 18.01 -5.01 -20.69
N THR A 325 17.26 -6.02 -20.30
CA THR A 325 17.81 -7.28 -19.79
C THR A 325 18.48 -8.01 -20.95
N GLU A 326 19.71 -8.47 -20.74
CA GLU A 326 20.28 -9.43 -21.69
C GLU A 326 19.42 -10.69 -21.63
N ASN A 327 18.60 -10.91 -22.64
CA ASN A 327 18.00 -12.23 -22.84
C ASN A 327 19.19 -13.18 -22.97
N GLY A 328 19.36 -14.06 -21.98
CA GLY A 328 20.32 -15.13 -22.09
C GLY A 328 20.00 -15.93 -23.35
N GLU A 329 20.99 -15.97 -24.26
CA GLU A 329 21.05 -16.95 -25.34
C GLU A 329 21.09 -18.37 -24.78
#